data_ed16adcb595abfab4d86bbc125ee67da
#
_entry.id   ed16adcb595abfab4d86bbc125ee67da
#
_cell.length_a   1.000
_cell.length_b   1.000
_cell.length_c   1.000
_cell.angle_alpha   90.00
_cell.angle_beta   90.00
_cell.angle_gamma   90.00
#
_symmetry.space_group_name_H-M   'P 1'
#
loop_
_entity.id
_entity.type
_entity.pdbx_description
1 polymer ?
#
loop_
_entity_poly.entity_id
_entity_poly.type
_entity_poly.pdbx_seq_one_letter_code
_entity_poly.pdbx_strand_id
1 'polypeptide(L)'
;MISVGGYLPQRVVSNHDLAAVVDTSDEWTRQRTGIAQRHIVAEGEKTSDLARHAADRALANAGMTGADIDLIIIATSTPDDTFPSTATKVQHQIGAHNAIAFDVQAVCAGFVYALDVADAMLS
;
A
#
# COMPACT_ATOMS: atom_id res chain seq x y z
N MET A 1 7.90 -15.90 2.63
CA MET A 1 8.08 -14.41 2.66
C MET A 1 9.55 -14.11 2.90
N ILE A 2 10.18 -13.32 2.03
CA ILE A 2 11.63 -13.00 2.11
C ILE A 2 11.85 -11.75 2.94
N SER A 3 11.08 -10.68 2.70
CA SER A 3 11.15 -9.43 3.44
C SER A 3 9.81 -8.71 3.50
N VAL A 4 9.78 -7.64 4.28
CA VAL A 4 8.66 -6.70 4.35
C VAL A 4 9.18 -5.28 4.30
N GLY A 5 8.37 -4.35 3.79
CA GLY A 5 8.63 -2.93 3.81
C GLY A 5 7.33 -2.16 4.01
N GLY A 6 7.41 -1.03 4.68
CA GLY A 6 6.25 -0.17 4.92
C GLY A 6 6.59 1.30 4.72
N TYR A 7 5.59 2.08 4.35
CA TYR A 7 5.69 3.53 4.26
C TYR A 7 4.45 4.19 4.86
N LEU A 8 4.66 5.26 5.57
CA LEU A 8 3.61 6.10 6.11
C LEU A 8 3.85 7.55 5.67
N PRO A 9 2.86 8.24 5.11
CA PRO A 9 2.92 9.67 4.82
C PRO A 9 3.32 10.48 6.06
N GLN A 10 3.92 11.64 5.87
CA GLN A 10 4.47 12.44 6.98
C GLN A 10 3.39 13.10 7.85
N ARG A 11 2.26 13.49 7.24
CA ARG A 11 1.18 14.17 7.97
C ARG A 11 0.46 13.22 8.89
N VAL A 12 0.56 13.46 10.19
CA VAL A 12 -0.17 12.71 11.23
C VAL A 12 -1.46 13.45 11.58
N VAL A 13 -2.55 12.71 11.69
CA VAL A 13 -3.87 13.20 12.16
C VAL A 13 -4.31 12.30 13.32
N SER A 14 -4.41 12.88 14.52
CA SER A 14 -4.85 12.18 15.72
C SER A 14 -6.39 11.99 15.74
N ASN A 15 -6.86 11.12 16.63
CA ASN A 15 -8.29 10.99 16.88
C ASN A 15 -8.91 12.32 17.40
N HIS A 16 -8.14 13.11 18.16
CA HIS A 16 -8.59 14.43 18.64
C HIS A 16 -8.76 15.42 17.48
N ASP A 17 -7.84 15.41 16.52
CA ASP A 17 -7.96 16.26 15.32
C ASP A 17 -9.20 15.88 14.50
N LEU A 18 -9.50 14.58 14.40
CA LEU A 18 -10.71 14.12 13.71
C LEU A 18 -11.99 14.50 14.44
N ALA A 19 -12.01 14.44 15.76
CA ALA A 19 -13.17 14.82 16.57
C ALA A 19 -13.56 16.30 16.38
N ALA A 20 -12.66 17.14 15.90
CA ALA A 20 -12.96 18.53 15.56
C ALA A 20 -13.79 18.68 14.26
N VAL A 21 -13.84 17.67 13.39
CA VAL A 21 -14.48 17.74 12.06
C VAL A 21 -15.54 16.67 11.83
N VAL A 22 -15.56 15.61 12.63
CA VAL A 22 -16.56 14.53 12.56
C VAL A 22 -17.02 14.15 13.97
N ASP A 23 -18.26 13.66 14.10
CA ASP A 23 -18.82 13.21 15.36
C ASP A 23 -18.20 11.88 15.80
N THR A 24 -17.11 11.95 16.56
CA THR A 24 -16.36 10.82 17.09
C THR A 24 -15.58 11.22 18.34
N SER A 25 -14.94 10.25 19.00
CA SER A 25 -14.01 10.50 20.11
C SER A 25 -12.80 9.58 20.06
N ASP A 26 -11.70 9.97 20.73
CA ASP A 26 -10.52 9.12 20.85
C ASP A 26 -10.85 7.79 21.55
N GLU A 27 -11.61 7.86 22.65
CA GLU A 27 -12.04 6.69 23.40
C GLU A 27 -12.83 5.71 22.53
N TRP A 28 -13.86 6.20 21.83
CA TRP A 28 -14.68 5.38 20.93
C TRP A 28 -13.87 4.71 19.84
N THR A 29 -12.96 5.47 19.20
CA THR A 29 -12.12 4.97 18.12
C THR A 29 -11.14 3.90 18.62
N ARG A 30 -10.47 4.13 19.75
CA ARG A 30 -9.54 3.17 20.34
C ARG A 30 -10.20 1.87 20.77
N GLN A 31 -11.36 1.96 21.41
CA GLN A 31 -12.10 0.77 21.86
C GLN A 31 -12.50 -0.13 20.69
N ARG A 32 -12.84 0.44 19.53
CA ARG A 32 -13.33 -0.31 18.38
C ARG A 32 -12.23 -0.75 17.41
N THR A 33 -11.14 -0.01 17.31
CA THR A 33 -10.12 -0.22 16.26
C THR A 33 -8.70 -0.34 16.79
N GLY A 34 -8.44 0.11 18.02
CA GLY A 34 -7.09 0.27 18.55
C GLY A 34 -6.31 1.44 17.95
N ILE A 35 -6.88 2.18 16.99
CA ILE A 35 -6.19 3.23 16.23
C ILE A 35 -6.15 4.53 17.04
N ALA A 36 -4.94 5.09 17.22
CA ALA A 36 -4.72 6.36 17.88
C ALA A 36 -4.60 7.54 16.90
N GLN A 37 -4.06 7.27 15.73
CA GLN A 37 -3.76 8.26 14.70
C GLN A 37 -3.72 7.60 13.32
N ARG A 38 -3.77 8.41 12.27
CA ARG A 38 -3.55 7.97 10.88
C ARG A 38 -2.59 8.92 10.20
N HIS A 39 -2.01 8.44 9.11
CA HIS A 39 -1.16 9.22 8.24
C HIS A 39 -1.93 9.56 6.97
N ILE A 40 -1.89 10.82 6.58
CA ILE A 40 -2.62 11.34 5.42
C ILE A 40 -1.61 11.76 4.35
N VAL A 41 -1.85 11.35 3.13
CA VAL A 41 -1.05 11.73 1.95
C VAL A 41 -0.94 13.25 1.81
N ALA A 42 0.20 13.71 1.33
CA ALA A 42 0.40 15.10 0.93
C ALA A 42 -0.34 15.40 -0.39
N GLU A 43 -0.49 16.68 -0.70
CA GLU A 43 -0.98 17.09 -2.00
C GLU A 43 -0.06 16.54 -3.11
N GLY A 44 -0.62 15.87 -4.11
CA GLY A 44 0.12 15.24 -5.20
C GLY A 44 0.74 13.88 -4.90
N GLU A 45 0.74 13.43 -3.63
CA GLU A 45 1.21 12.10 -3.27
C GLU A 45 0.10 11.06 -3.57
N LYS A 46 0.44 10.06 -4.38
CA LYS A 46 -0.50 9.06 -4.91
C LYS A 46 -0.29 7.67 -4.28
N THR A 47 -1.25 6.79 -4.50
CA THR A 47 -1.15 5.39 -4.05
C THR A 47 0.09 4.69 -4.61
N SER A 48 0.46 4.96 -5.87
CA SER A 48 1.70 4.42 -6.46
C SER A 48 2.96 4.91 -5.74
N ASP A 49 2.98 6.14 -5.25
CA ASP A 49 4.14 6.67 -4.50
C ASP A 49 4.31 5.95 -3.16
N LEU A 50 3.20 5.73 -2.44
CA LEU A 50 3.21 4.98 -1.18
C LEU A 50 3.70 3.55 -1.41
N ALA A 51 3.16 2.89 -2.43
CA ALA A 51 3.51 1.52 -2.78
C ALA A 51 4.98 1.42 -3.21
N ARG A 52 5.49 2.36 -4.03
CA ARG A 52 6.91 2.43 -4.41
C ARG A 52 7.82 2.56 -3.18
N HIS A 53 7.54 3.49 -2.28
CA HIS A 53 8.36 3.66 -1.07
C HIS A 53 8.37 2.41 -0.17
N ALA A 54 7.23 1.72 -0.05
CA ALA A 54 7.15 0.46 0.67
C ALA A 54 7.94 -0.65 -0.04
N ALA A 55 7.84 -0.74 -1.37
CA ALA A 55 8.57 -1.70 -2.19
C ALA A 55 10.09 -1.45 -2.12
N ASP A 56 10.55 -0.21 -2.25
CA ASP A 56 11.97 0.15 -2.14
C ASP A 56 12.56 -0.33 -0.80
N ARG A 57 11.82 -0.17 0.29
CA ARG A 57 12.26 -0.65 1.62
C ARG A 57 12.28 -2.18 1.70
N ALA A 58 11.27 -2.84 1.15
CA ALA A 58 11.23 -4.31 1.12
C ALA A 58 12.39 -4.87 0.30
N LEU A 59 12.67 -4.30 -0.88
CA LEU A 59 13.80 -4.69 -1.73
C LEU A 59 15.15 -4.46 -1.03
N ALA A 60 15.34 -3.31 -0.41
CA ALA A 60 16.55 -3.01 0.35
C ALA A 60 16.76 -4.00 1.51
N ASN A 61 15.71 -4.33 2.26
CA ASN A 61 15.76 -5.30 3.34
C ASN A 61 16.08 -6.73 2.86
N ALA A 62 15.71 -7.06 1.63
CA ALA A 62 16.01 -8.35 1.01
C ALA A 62 17.38 -8.41 0.32
N GLY A 63 18.03 -7.26 0.11
CA GLY A 63 19.21 -7.15 -0.75
C GLY A 63 18.92 -7.43 -2.22
N MET A 64 17.68 -7.12 -2.66
CA MET A 64 17.17 -7.34 -4.02
C MET A 64 16.94 -6.02 -4.74
N THR A 65 16.73 -6.12 -6.04
CA THR A 65 16.39 -4.99 -6.94
C THR A 65 15.07 -5.28 -7.64
N GLY A 66 14.50 -4.28 -8.31
CA GLY A 66 13.29 -4.48 -9.13
C GLY A 66 13.47 -5.52 -10.24
N ALA A 67 14.70 -5.74 -10.73
CA ALA A 67 14.99 -6.74 -11.76
C ALA A 67 14.78 -8.19 -11.28
N ASP A 68 14.76 -8.40 -9.98
CA ASP A 68 14.56 -9.71 -9.35
C ASP A 68 13.07 -10.02 -9.10
N ILE A 69 12.16 -9.12 -9.52
CA ILE A 69 10.72 -9.24 -9.26
C ILE A 69 10.00 -9.72 -10.52
N ASP A 70 9.24 -10.79 -10.39
CA ASP A 70 8.46 -11.41 -11.45
C ASP A 70 6.97 -11.06 -11.41
N LEU A 71 6.46 -10.62 -10.25
CA LEU A 71 5.04 -10.34 -10.05
C LEU A 71 4.84 -9.16 -9.08
N ILE A 72 3.96 -8.23 -9.46
CA ILE A 72 3.51 -7.12 -8.62
C ILE A 72 1.99 -7.13 -8.56
N ILE A 73 1.44 -7.21 -7.37
CA ILE A 73 0.00 -7.08 -7.11
C ILE A 73 -0.22 -5.93 -6.15
N ILE A 74 -0.99 -4.95 -6.55
CA ILE A 74 -1.41 -3.84 -5.67
C ILE A 74 -2.85 -4.08 -5.24
N ALA A 75 -3.06 -4.27 -3.95
CA ALA A 75 -4.40 -4.37 -3.36
C ALA A 75 -4.85 -2.98 -2.90
N THR A 76 -5.70 -2.33 -3.68
CA THR A 76 -6.20 -0.99 -3.37
C THR A 76 -7.62 -0.75 -3.86
N SER A 77 -8.39 0.06 -3.12
CA SER A 77 -9.68 0.62 -3.54
C SER A 77 -9.55 2.06 -4.05
N THR A 78 -8.36 2.64 -3.97
CA THR A 78 -8.04 4.01 -4.36
C THR A 78 -6.85 4.02 -5.32
N PRO A 79 -6.99 3.43 -6.52
CA PRO A 79 -5.91 3.46 -7.51
C PRO A 79 -5.63 4.90 -7.94
N ASP A 80 -4.44 5.15 -8.48
CA ASP A 80 -4.11 6.47 -9.04
C ASP A 80 -5.05 6.88 -10.16
N ASP A 81 -5.33 5.94 -11.04
CA ASP A 81 -6.20 6.08 -12.20
C ASP A 81 -7.00 4.78 -12.42
N THR A 82 -8.09 4.86 -13.18
CA THR A 82 -8.84 3.68 -13.59
C THR A 82 -7.97 2.77 -14.45
N PHE A 83 -7.12 3.38 -15.28
CA PHE A 83 -6.13 2.72 -16.08
C PHE A 83 -5.02 3.73 -16.50
N PRO A 84 -3.74 3.31 -16.70
CA PRO A 84 -3.22 1.97 -16.38
C PRO A 84 -3.27 1.66 -14.88
N SER A 85 -3.11 0.36 -14.52
CA SER A 85 -3.13 -0.07 -13.12
C SER A 85 -2.05 0.62 -12.29
N THR A 86 -2.30 0.80 -11.00
CA THR A 86 -1.30 1.33 -10.07
C THR A 86 -0.06 0.44 -10.02
N ALA A 87 -0.24 -0.87 -10.12
CA ALA A 87 0.86 -1.84 -10.15
C ALA A 87 1.83 -1.62 -11.31
N THR A 88 1.35 -1.26 -12.52
CA THR A 88 2.23 -0.97 -13.66
C THR A 88 3.05 0.29 -13.47
N LYS A 89 2.54 1.28 -12.75
CA LYS A 89 3.31 2.47 -12.37
C LYS A 89 4.43 2.12 -11.39
N VAL A 90 4.10 1.34 -10.36
CA VAL A 90 5.08 0.84 -9.38
C VAL A 90 6.15 -0.01 -10.08
N GLN A 91 5.74 -0.90 -10.98
CA GLN A 91 6.62 -1.71 -11.82
C GLN A 91 7.69 -0.86 -12.51
N HIS A 92 7.25 0.20 -13.19
CA HIS A 92 8.16 1.14 -13.86
C HIS A 92 9.08 1.85 -12.87
N GLN A 93 8.52 2.35 -11.76
CA GLN A 93 9.24 3.14 -10.75
C GLN A 93 10.34 2.36 -10.04
N ILE A 94 10.16 1.06 -9.79
CA ILE A 94 11.15 0.21 -9.12
C ILE A 94 12.06 -0.56 -10.09
N GLY A 95 11.86 -0.41 -11.41
CA GLY A 95 12.67 -1.08 -12.44
C GLY A 95 12.35 -2.55 -12.64
N ALA A 96 11.16 -3.02 -12.27
CA ALA A 96 10.72 -4.42 -12.43
C ALA A 96 10.14 -4.69 -13.83
N HIS A 97 10.89 -4.37 -14.87
CA HIS A 97 10.41 -4.30 -16.27
C HIS A 97 9.86 -5.62 -16.83
N ASN A 98 10.26 -6.75 -16.27
CA ASN A 98 9.83 -8.07 -16.72
C ASN A 98 8.69 -8.66 -15.88
N ALA A 99 8.28 -7.99 -14.80
CA ALA A 99 7.24 -8.46 -13.91
C ALA A 99 5.84 -8.40 -14.56
N ILE A 100 4.98 -9.33 -14.19
CA ILE A 100 3.53 -9.20 -14.38
C ILE A 100 3.02 -8.20 -13.34
N ALA A 101 2.17 -7.26 -13.74
CA ALA A 101 1.69 -6.22 -12.83
C ALA A 101 0.20 -5.94 -13.02
N PHE A 102 -0.58 -6.03 -11.94
CA PHE A 102 -2.01 -5.72 -11.92
C PHE A 102 -2.51 -5.35 -10.53
N ASP A 103 -3.66 -4.69 -10.48
CA ASP A 103 -4.33 -4.33 -9.25
C ASP A 103 -5.43 -5.34 -8.90
N VAL A 104 -5.69 -5.56 -7.61
CA VAL A 104 -6.87 -6.24 -7.10
C VAL A 104 -7.66 -5.30 -6.19
N GLN A 105 -8.98 -5.37 -6.26
CA GLN A 105 -9.85 -4.57 -5.41
C GLN A 105 -10.77 -5.50 -4.61
N ALA A 106 -10.53 -5.58 -3.32
CA ALA A 106 -11.36 -6.36 -2.39
C ALA A 106 -11.43 -5.67 -1.02
N VAL A 107 -11.31 -4.35 -0.99
CA VAL A 107 -11.38 -3.49 0.20
C VAL A 107 -10.54 -4.07 1.34
N CYS A 108 -11.13 -4.36 2.50
CA CYS A 108 -10.43 -4.87 3.68
C CYS A 108 -9.84 -6.28 3.49
N ALA A 109 -10.35 -7.07 2.56
CA ALA A 109 -9.84 -8.40 2.23
C ALA A 109 -8.73 -8.38 1.16
N GLY A 110 -8.44 -7.21 0.57
CA GLY A 110 -7.55 -7.08 -0.60
C GLY A 110 -6.16 -7.66 -0.39
N PHE A 111 -5.54 -7.43 0.77
CA PHE A 111 -4.21 -7.98 1.07
C PHE A 111 -4.21 -9.51 1.10
N VAL A 112 -5.20 -10.13 1.74
CA VAL A 112 -5.31 -11.59 1.84
C VAL A 112 -5.54 -12.19 0.46
N TYR A 113 -6.41 -11.58 -0.35
CA TYR A 113 -6.67 -12.04 -1.72
C TYR A 113 -5.46 -11.87 -2.62
N ALA A 114 -4.69 -10.79 -2.46
CA ALA A 114 -3.45 -10.61 -3.20
C ALA A 114 -2.41 -11.68 -2.87
N LEU A 115 -2.30 -12.09 -1.60
CA LEU A 115 -1.43 -13.20 -1.20
C LEU A 115 -1.86 -14.54 -1.81
N ASP A 116 -3.15 -14.84 -1.79
CA ASP A 116 -3.69 -16.07 -2.36
C ASP A 116 -3.46 -16.14 -3.89
N VAL A 117 -3.72 -15.04 -4.58
CA VAL A 117 -3.44 -14.92 -6.02
C VAL A 117 -1.95 -15.06 -6.31
N ALA A 118 -1.09 -14.42 -5.52
CA ALA A 118 0.36 -14.52 -5.69
C ALA A 118 0.85 -15.97 -5.48
N ASP A 119 0.36 -16.65 -4.44
CA ASP A 119 0.70 -18.05 -4.17
C ASP A 119 0.28 -18.96 -5.33
N ALA A 120 -0.95 -18.78 -5.84
CA ALA A 120 -1.44 -19.55 -6.98
C ALA A 120 -0.65 -19.30 -8.28
N MET A 121 -0.17 -18.08 -8.50
CA MET A 121 0.61 -17.72 -9.70
C MET A 121 2.07 -18.16 -9.62
N LEU A 122 2.62 -18.34 -8.42
CA LEU A 122 4.01 -18.77 -8.19
C LEU A 122 4.13 -20.30 -8.01
N SER A 123 3.01 -20.98 -7.91
CA SER A 123 2.95 -22.44 -7.83
C SER A 123 2.92 -23.06 -9.22
#